data_1a2fe6c0c34c9ffe3853f8fe4867d00c
#
_entry.id   1a2fe6c0c34c9ffe3853f8fe4867d00c
#
_cell.length_a   1.000
_cell.length_b   1.000
_cell.length_c   1.000
_cell.angle_alpha   90.00
_cell.angle_beta   90.00
_cell.angle_gamma   90.00
#
_symmetry.space_group_name_H-M   'P 1'
#
loop_
_entity.id
_entity.type
_entity.pdbx_description
1 polymer ?
#
loop_
_entity_poly.entity_id
_entity_poly.type
_entity_poly.pdbx_seq_one_letter_code
_entity_poly.pdbx_strand_id
1 'polypeptide(L)'
;MTALQFHPLADIFPLVEGAEFDELVADIKLHGLHEPVVLFGGKVLDGRNRLRACEAANVAPTYTVYTGDDPVSYVVSLNLRRRHLNESQRAMVAAKLASLKLGDNQHSEGPSIEEASRLLNVGHASVERAKTVQRAGIPELVQSVEQGAVSVSAAAQVATQPIEEQREIVARGDREILQAAQAIRARKAEVRHAERIERLVHISGQNRLLPQDCKYPVVYADPPWHFDVYNEMSGVERAAGNHYPTLALDDICALPVADLATDDAVLFLWTTASHLQESWSVIQAWGFQYVSNIVWLKDKLGLGYWVRNQHEVLLICRRGDMPTPLPTNRPSSVIISPRREHSRKPDEAYELIERMYPELPRIELFARQARSGWDAWGNEVETAA
;
A
#
# COMPACT_ATOMS: atom_id res chain seq x y z
N MET A 1 -24.07 -4.81 48.72
CA MET A 1 -22.66 -4.88 48.25
C MET A 1 -22.55 -3.98 47.03
N THR A 2 -21.64 -3.01 47.02
CA THR A 2 -21.39 -2.14 45.87
C THR A 2 -20.95 -3.05 44.72
N ALA A 3 -21.60 -2.94 43.55
CA ALA A 3 -21.22 -3.71 42.36
C ALA A 3 -19.75 -3.38 41.99
N LEU A 4 -18.92 -4.40 41.81
CA LEU A 4 -17.53 -4.22 41.39
C LEU A 4 -17.47 -3.57 40.00
N GLN A 5 -16.71 -2.50 39.86
CA GLN A 5 -16.48 -1.87 38.58
C GLN A 5 -15.54 -2.70 37.72
N PHE A 6 -15.72 -2.63 36.40
CA PHE A 6 -14.79 -3.24 35.45
C PHE A 6 -13.62 -2.31 35.16
N HIS A 7 -12.42 -2.88 35.02
CA HIS A 7 -11.27 -2.15 34.53
C HIS A 7 -11.44 -1.97 33.01
N PRO A 8 -11.02 -0.83 32.39
CA PRO A 8 -11.16 -0.63 30.94
C PRO A 8 -10.60 -1.75 30.07
N LEU A 9 -9.52 -2.40 30.51
CA LEU A 9 -8.93 -3.58 29.85
C LEU A 9 -9.87 -4.81 29.85
N ALA A 10 -10.80 -4.92 30.77
CA ALA A 10 -11.78 -6.00 30.76
C ALA A 10 -12.82 -5.86 29.64
N ASP A 11 -12.99 -4.64 29.10
CA ASP A 11 -14.01 -4.32 28.09
C ASP A 11 -13.50 -4.44 26.64
N ILE A 12 -12.18 -4.63 26.41
CA ILE A 12 -11.62 -4.73 25.06
C ILE A 12 -12.05 -5.99 24.31
N PHE A 13 -12.28 -7.08 25.03
CA PHE A 13 -12.73 -8.34 24.42
C PHE A 13 -14.27 -8.41 24.38
N PRO A 14 -14.86 -9.01 23.34
CA PRO A 14 -16.30 -9.16 23.26
C PRO A 14 -16.85 -10.01 24.41
N LEU A 15 -18.10 -9.73 24.80
CA LEU A 15 -18.81 -10.58 25.77
C LEU A 15 -19.12 -11.95 25.16
N VAL A 16 -19.15 -12.95 25.99
CA VAL A 16 -19.75 -14.27 25.68
C VAL A 16 -21.26 -14.12 25.87
N GLU A 17 -22.03 -14.49 24.85
CA GLU A 17 -23.49 -14.37 24.81
C GLU A 17 -24.13 -15.64 24.23
N GLY A 18 -25.46 -15.76 24.37
CA GLY A 18 -26.21 -16.89 23.82
C GLY A 18 -25.83 -18.24 24.45
N ALA A 19 -25.84 -19.28 23.63
CA ALA A 19 -25.64 -20.68 24.09
C ALA A 19 -24.31 -20.87 24.83
N GLU A 20 -23.23 -20.22 24.38
CA GLU A 20 -21.92 -20.33 25.06
C GLU A 20 -21.96 -19.72 26.48
N PHE A 21 -22.72 -18.64 26.67
CA PHE A 21 -22.91 -18.07 28.00
C PHE A 21 -23.76 -18.94 28.87
N ASP A 22 -24.84 -19.52 28.32
CA ASP A 22 -25.73 -20.43 29.04
C ASP A 22 -24.99 -21.71 29.50
N GLU A 23 -24.11 -22.25 28.68
CA GLU A 23 -23.21 -23.34 29.02
C GLU A 23 -22.28 -22.98 30.19
N LEU A 24 -21.70 -21.80 30.17
CA LEU A 24 -20.84 -21.27 31.25
C LEU A 24 -21.64 -21.15 32.56
N VAL A 25 -22.87 -20.65 32.51
CA VAL A 25 -23.77 -20.55 33.68
C VAL A 25 -24.09 -21.91 34.22
N ALA A 26 -24.41 -22.88 33.35
CA ALA A 26 -24.73 -24.26 33.76
C ALA A 26 -23.53 -24.95 34.41
N ASP A 27 -22.33 -24.78 33.85
CA ASP A 27 -21.11 -25.33 34.42
C ASP A 27 -20.79 -24.77 35.79
N ILE A 28 -20.85 -23.45 35.96
CA ILE A 28 -20.62 -22.78 37.25
C ILE A 28 -21.67 -23.19 38.29
N LYS A 29 -22.90 -23.36 37.85
CA LYS A 29 -23.98 -23.83 38.77
C LYS A 29 -23.74 -25.25 39.28
N LEU A 30 -23.16 -26.12 38.45
CA LEU A 30 -22.91 -27.52 38.78
C LEU A 30 -21.61 -27.71 39.56
N HIS A 31 -20.55 -27.05 39.18
CA HIS A 31 -19.18 -27.30 39.66
C HIS A 31 -18.60 -26.15 40.49
N GLY A 32 -19.28 -25.02 40.57
CA GLY A 32 -18.73 -23.80 41.15
C GLY A 32 -17.75 -23.07 40.23
N LEU A 33 -17.16 -21.99 40.72
CA LEU A 33 -16.16 -21.21 39.95
C LEU A 33 -14.77 -21.83 40.13
N HIS A 34 -14.22 -22.44 39.08
CA HIS A 34 -12.89 -23.07 39.11
C HIS A 34 -11.74 -22.05 39.08
N GLU A 35 -11.83 -21.04 38.24
CA GLU A 35 -10.81 -20.00 38.13
C GLU A 35 -11.33 -18.69 38.72
N PRO A 36 -10.62 -18.07 39.69
CA PRO A 36 -11.07 -16.84 40.32
C PRO A 36 -11.17 -15.68 39.34
N VAL A 37 -12.02 -14.71 39.66
CA VAL A 37 -12.06 -13.39 38.99
C VAL A 37 -10.83 -12.58 39.41
N VAL A 38 -10.12 -11.99 38.46
CA VAL A 38 -8.89 -11.26 38.72
C VAL A 38 -9.18 -9.77 38.89
N LEU A 39 -8.67 -9.20 39.98
CA LEU A 39 -8.82 -7.77 40.32
C LEU A 39 -7.50 -7.03 40.13
N PHE A 40 -7.58 -5.78 39.71
CA PHE A 40 -6.48 -4.82 39.67
C PHE A 40 -6.98 -3.43 40.03
N GLY A 41 -6.34 -2.76 40.98
CA GLY A 41 -6.77 -1.45 41.47
C GLY A 41 -8.23 -1.45 42.00
N GLY A 42 -8.69 -2.58 42.58
CA GLY A 42 -10.07 -2.74 43.09
C GLY A 42 -11.14 -2.92 42.00
N LYS A 43 -10.75 -3.04 40.72
CA LYS A 43 -11.66 -3.28 39.59
C LYS A 43 -11.40 -4.65 38.98
N VAL A 44 -12.42 -5.23 38.31
CA VAL A 44 -12.29 -6.51 37.60
C VAL A 44 -11.41 -6.35 36.38
N LEU A 45 -10.25 -6.99 36.38
CA LEU A 45 -9.29 -6.99 35.27
C LEU A 45 -9.54 -8.10 34.28
N ASP A 46 -9.79 -9.33 34.76
CA ASP A 46 -10.16 -10.52 33.94
C ASP A 46 -11.23 -11.33 34.61
N GLY A 47 -12.04 -12.06 33.84
CA GLY A 47 -13.12 -12.90 34.32
C GLY A 47 -14.49 -12.23 34.31
N ARG A 48 -14.71 -11.17 33.50
CA ARG A 48 -16.01 -10.49 33.39
C ARG A 48 -17.17 -11.44 33.07
N ASN A 49 -16.99 -12.38 32.14
CA ASN A 49 -18.02 -13.36 31.80
C ASN A 49 -18.25 -14.36 32.97
N ARG A 50 -17.20 -14.75 33.68
CA ARG A 50 -17.29 -15.60 34.86
C ARG A 50 -18.05 -14.93 36.01
N LEU A 51 -17.80 -13.64 36.22
CA LEU A 51 -18.54 -12.88 37.24
C LEU A 51 -20.03 -12.81 36.92
N ARG A 52 -20.37 -12.47 35.66
CA ARG A 52 -21.76 -12.45 35.18
C ARG A 52 -22.44 -13.82 35.30
N ALA A 53 -21.71 -14.89 34.96
CA ALA A 53 -22.24 -16.25 35.06
C ALA A 53 -22.41 -16.69 36.50
N CYS A 54 -21.53 -16.28 37.42
CA CYS A 54 -21.73 -16.52 38.89
C CYS A 54 -22.99 -15.82 39.40
N GLU A 55 -23.23 -14.57 38.97
CA GLU A 55 -24.44 -13.82 39.30
C GLU A 55 -25.70 -14.54 38.78
N ALA A 56 -25.69 -14.97 37.51
CA ALA A 56 -26.81 -15.69 36.89
C ALA A 56 -27.02 -17.08 37.53
N ALA A 57 -25.95 -17.78 37.93
CA ALA A 57 -26.01 -19.08 38.60
C ALA A 57 -26.33 -19.01 40.10
N ASN A 58 -26.34 -17.80 40.68
CA ASN A 58 -26.44 -17.53 42.12
C ASN A 58 -25.32 -18.26 42.94
N VAL A 59 -24.09 -18.26 42.40
CA VAL A 59 -22.88 -18.79 42.99
C VAL A 59 -21.97 -17.67 43.45
N ALA A 60 -21.42 -17.75 44.65
CA ALA A 60 -20.48 -16.71 45.12
C ALA A 60 -19.15 -16.76 44.34
N PRO A 61 -18.72 -15.66 43.72
CA PRO A 61 -17.46 -15.64 43.01
C PRO A 61 -16.27 -15.59 43.95
N THR A 62 -15.15 -16.21 43.54
CA THR A 62 -13.86 -16.11 44.20
C THR A 62 -12.99 -15.11 43.47
N TYR A 63 -12.08 -14.42 44.20
CA TYR A 63 -11.26 -13.35 43.64
C TYR A 63 -9.78 -13.58 43.92
N THR A 64 -8.94 -13.11 43.00
CA THR A 64 -7.50 -12.96 43.18
C THR A 64 -7.06 -11.58 42.73
N VAL A 65 -5.92 -11.06 43.27
CA VAL A 65 -5.41 -9.76 42.93
C VAL A 65 -4.20 -9.91 42.01
N TYR A 66 -4.23 -9.21 40.88
CA TYR A 66 -3.07 -9.10 40.02
C TYR A 66 -2.06 -8.10 40.61
N THR A 67 -0.81 -8.53 40.79
CA THR A 67 0.28 -7.78 41.41
C THR A 67 1.42 -7.46 40.45
N GLY A 68 1.29 -7.82 39.15
CA GLY A 68 2.30 -7.53 38.15
C GLY A 68 2.23 -6.08 37.63
N ASP A 69 3.26 -5.67 36.90
CA ASP A 69 3.44 -4.29 36.39
C ASP A 69 2.84 -4.07 34.99
N ASP A 70 2.47 -5.15 34.27
CA ASP A 70 1.93 -5.08 32.90
C ASP A 70 0.56 -5.75 32.79
N PRO A 71 -0.53 -5.07 33.17
CA PRO A 71 -1.88 -5.60 33.09
C PRO A 71 -2.35 -5.75 31.65
N VAL A 72 -1.81 -5.01 30.67
CA VAL A 72 -2.15 -5.08 29.26
C VAL A 72 -1.74 -6.44 28.69
N SER A 73 -0.45 -6.76 28.78
CA SER A 73 0.08 -8.05 28.28
C SER A 73 -0.56 -9.23 29.00
N TYR A 74 -0.86 -9.09 30.30
CA TYR A 74 -1.55 -10.10 31.08
C TYR A 74 -2.94 -10.43 30.50
N VAL A 75 -3.80 -9.43 30.33
CA VAL A 75 -5.17 -9.60 29.83
C VAL A 75 -5.17 -10.13 28.39
N VAL A 76 -4.32 -9.55 27.52
CA VAL A 76 -4.20 -9.97 26.12
C VAL A 76 -3.75 -11.45 26.04
N SER A 77 -2.70 -11.83 26.76
CA SER A 77 -2.17 -13.20 26.76
C SER A 77 -3.20 -14.24 27.17
N LEU A 78 -3.95 -13.97 28.25
CA LEU A 78 -4.99 -14.88 28.74
C LEU A 78 -6.13 -15.05 27.74
N ASN A 79 -6.60 -13.95 27.16
CA ASN A 79 -7.76 -14.01 26.29
C ASN A 79 -7.43 -14.53 24.89
N LEU A 80 -6.23 -14.25 24.33
CA LEU A 80 -5.78 -14.84 23.07
C LEU A 80 -5.63 -16.37 23.13
N ARG A 81 -5.19 -16.91 24.27
CA ARG A 81 -5.03 -18.36 24.45
C ARG A 81 -6.34 -19.09 24.66
N ARG A 82 -7.31 -18.45 25.32
CA ARG A 82 -8.60 -19.05 25.67
C ARG A 82 -9.65 -18.90 24.56
N ARG A 83 -9.51 -17.92 23.67
CA ARG A 83 -10.50 -17.61 22.64
C ARG A 83 -9.91 -17.82 21.25
N HIS A 84 -10.59 -18.57 20.40
CA HIS A 84 -10.23 -18.76 19.01
C HIS A 84 -10.69 -17.56 18.16
N LEU A 85 -10.21 -16.36 18.48
CA LEU A 85 -10.56 -15.15 17.72
C LEU A 85 -9.95 -15.19 16.32
N ASN A 86 -10.77 -14.92 15.31
CA ASN A 86 -10.28 -14.72 13.95
C ASN A 86 -9.50 -13.38 13.80
N GLU A 87 -8.85 -13.14 12.64
CA GLU A 87 -8.05 -11.94 12.43
C GLU A 87 -8.86 -10.65 12.61
N SER A 88 -10.12 -10.61 12.11
CA SER A 88 -10.99 -9.44 12.21
C SER A 88 -11.35 -9.11 13.66
N GLN A 89 -11.66 -10.12 14.45
CA GLN A 89 -11.95 -9.97 15.87
C GLN A 89 -10.72 -9.47 16.64
N ARG A 90 -9.53 -10.04 16.36
CA ARG A 90 -8.26 -9.55 16.94
C ARG A 90 -7.96 -8.10 16.55
N ALA A 91 -8.25 -7.72 15.30
CA ALA A 91 -8.09 -6.33 14.84
C ALA A 91 -9.03 -5.37 15.57
N MET A 92 -10.28 -5.77 15.84
CA MET A 92 -11.23 -4.97 16.63
C MET A 92 -10.73 -4.78 18.07
N VAL A 93 -10.20 -5.83 18.70
CA VAL A 93 -9.59 -5.78 20.04
C VAL A 93 -8.37 -4.86 20.03
N ALA A 94 -7.49 -4.99 19.02
CA ALA A 94 -6.31 -4.13 18.88
C ALA A 94 -6.68 -2.64 18.72
N ALA A 95 -7.72 -2.35 17.94
CA ALA A 95 -8.22 -0.99 17.76
C ALA A 95 -8.81 -0.41 19.07
N LYS A 96 -9.56 -1.22 19.84
CA LYS A 96 -10.03 -0.82 21.18
C LYS A 96 -8.84 -0.55 22.11
N LEU A 97 -7.87 -1.45 22.13
CA LEU A 97 -6.68 -1.33 22.98
C LEU A 97 -5.88 -0.05 22.67
N ALA A 98 -5.66 0.25 21.38
CA ALA A 98 -4.96 1.46 20.94
C ALA A 98 -5.76 2.77 21.19
N SER A 99 -7.05 2.67 21.51
CA SER A 99 -7.91 3.81 21.79
C SER A 99 -8.15 4.04 23.28
N LEU A 100 -7.64 3.12 24.14
CA LEU A 100 -7.85 3.22 25.58
C LEU A 100 -7.01 4.34 26.19
N LYS A 101 -7.64 5.09 27.09
CA LYS A 101 -6.95 5.96 28.04
C LYS A 101 -6.73 5.16 29.33
N LEU A 102 -5.49 4.82 29.61
CA LEU A 102 -5.10 4.04 30.78
C LEU A 102 -4.65 5.00 31.89
N GLY A 103 -5.57 5.42 32.78
CA GLY A 103 -5.26 6.19 33.98
C GLY A 103 -6.08 7.46 34.16
N ASP A 104 -6.12 8.00 35.40
CA ASP A 104 -6.83 9.24 35.79
C ASP A 104 -6.12 10.52 35.28
N ASN A 105 -4.89 10.42 34.82
CA ASN A 105 -4.13 11.53 34.24
C ASN A 105 -4.24 11.52 32.70
N GLN A 106 -4.50 12.66 32.10
CA GLN A 106 -4.69 12.88 30.65
C GLN A 106 -3.49 12.48 29.76
N HIS A 107 -2.39 11.97 30.34
CA HIS A 107 -1.14 11.64 29.65
C HIS A 107 -0.82 10.14 29.56
N SER A 108 -1.65 9.25 30.08
CA SER A 108 -1.46 7.81 29.89
C SER A 108 -2.28 7.32 28.67
N GLU A 109 -1.72 7.48 27.50
CA GLU A 109 -2.25 6.89 26.26
C GLU A 109 -2.08 5.36 26.31
N GLY A 110 -3.04 4.64 25.72
CA GLY A 110 -2.91 3.20 25.47
C GLY A 110 -1.74 2.89 24.52
N PRO A 111 -1.43 1.61 24.31
CA PRO A 111 -0.37 1.24 23.38
C PRO A 111 -0.63 1.82 21.99
N SER A 112 0.47 2.16 21.27
CA SER A 112 0.39 2.59 19.88
C SER A 112 -0.28 1.52 18.99
N ILE A 113 -0.76 1.91 17.81
CA ILE A 113 -1.35 0.97 16.84
C ILE A 113 -0.34 -0.13 16.49
N GLU A 114 0.94 0.22 16.36
CA GLU A 114 2.00 -0.73 16.07
C GLU A 114 2.18 -1.77 17.19
N GLU A 115 2.20 -1.31 18.44
CA GLU A 115 2.27 -2.18 19.61
C GLU A 115 1.03 -3.06 19.75
N ALA A 116 -0.18 -2.49 19.60
CA ALA A 116 -1.43 -3.23 19.62
C ALA A 116 -1.50 -4.28 18.50
N SER A 117 -1.04 -3.94 17.30
CA SER A 117 -0.94 -4.87 16.15
C SER A 117 -0.03 -6.06 16.49
N ARG A 118 1.12 -5.80 17.07
CA ARG A 118 2.07 -6.84 17.50
C ARG A 118 1.51 -7.72 18.61
N LEU A 119 0.91 -7.11 19.65
CA LEU A 119 0.32 -7.83 20.77
C LEU A 119 -0.79 -8.79 20.34
N LEU A 120 -1.64 -8.36 19.39
CA LEU A 120 -2.77 -9.14 18.89
C LEU A 120 -2.45 -10.00 17.65
N ASN A 121 -1.20 -9.97 17.17
CA ASN A 121 -0.74 -10.66 15.95
C ASN A 121 -1.67 -10.40 14.76
N VAL A 122 -1.82 -9.12 14.39
CA VAL A 122 -2.62 -8.64 13.25
C VAL A 122 -1.86 -7.59 12.46
N GLY A 123 -2.19 -7.45 11.18
CA GLY A 123 -1.58 -6.42 10.32
C GLY A 123 -2.02 -5.01 10.73
N HIS A 124 -1.12 -4.02 10.66
CA HIS A 124 -1.41 -2.61 10.92
C HIS A 124 -2.64 -2.10 10.13
N ALA A 125 -2.73 -2.45 8.84
CA ALA A 125 -3.87 -2.08 7.99
C ALA A 125 -5.20 -2.66 8.48
N SER A 126 -5.20 -3.83 9.13
CA SER A 126 -6.40 -4.44 9.70
C SER A 126 -6.86 -3.67 10.94
N VAL A 127 -5.92 -3.18 11.75
CA VAL A 127 -6.24 -2.33 12.93
C VAL A 127 -6.79 -0.98 12.49
N GLU A 128 -6.24 -0.35 11.44
CA GLU A 128 -6.76 0.90 10.90
C GLU A 128 -8.19 0.76 10.35
N ARG A 129 -8.47 -0.36 9.67
CA ARG A 129 -9.84 -0.69 9.23
C ARG A 129 -10.77 -0.89 10.43
N ALA A 130 -10.32 -1.56 11.48
CA ALA A 130 -11.10 -1.74 12.71
C ALA A 130 -11.41 -0.40 13.38
N LYS A 131 -10.46 0.54 13.45
CA LYS A 131 -10.70 1.92 13.91
C LYS A 131 -11.76 2.64 13.07
N THR A 132 -11.72 2.43 11.75
CA THR A 132 -12.74 3.00 10.85
C THR A 132 -14.13 2.44 11.19
N VAL A 133 -14.24 1.11 11.37
CA VAL A 133 -15.50 0.46 11.76
C VAL A 133 -16.00 0.98 13.11
N GLN A 134 -15.15 1.10 14.12
CA GLN A 134 -15.52 1.61 15.45
C GLN A 134 -15.97 3.07 15.43
N ARG A 135 -15.35 3.91 14.59
CA ARG A 135 -15.62 5.34 14.53
C ARG A 135 -16.85 5.68 13.70
N ALA A 136 -17.05 5.00 12.57
CA ALA A 136 -18.01 5.36 11.55
C ALA A 136 -19.07 4.28 11.28
N GLY A 137 -18.92 3.07 11.81
CA GLY A 137 -19.90 1.99 11.69
C GLY A 137 -21.05 2.14 12.69
N ILE A 138 -22.24 1.75 12.28
CA ILE A 138 -23.37 1.61 13.21
C ILE A 138 -23.14 0.48 14.19
N PRO A 139 -23.77 0.46 15.39
CA PRO A 139 -23.53 -0.54 16.43
C PRO A 139 -23.68 -1.99 15.93
N GLU A 140 -24.69 -2.27 15.12
CA GLU A 140 -24.98 -3.58 14.56
C GLU A 140 -23.87 -4.07 13.62
N LEU A 141 -23.27 -3.17 12.82
CA LEU A 141 -22.14 -3.48 11.95
C LEU A 141 -20.88 -3.80 12.77
N VAL A 142 -20.63 -3.02 13.83
CA VAL A 142 -19.54 -3.29 14.78
C VAL A 142 -19.72 -4.67 15.42
N GLN A 143 -20.92 -4.98 15.87
CA GLN A 143 -21.27 -6.26 16.50
C GLN A 143 -21.04 -7.44 15.53
N SER A 144 -21.45 -7.34 14.25
CA SER A 144 -21.23 -8.40 13.25
C SER A 144 -19.73 -8.73 13.08
N VAL A 145 -18.85 -7.73 13.19
CA VAL A 145 -17.38 -7.97 13.14
C VAL A 145 -16.89 -8.58 14.45
N GLU A 146 -17.37 -8.13 15.59
CA GLU A 146 -17.00 -8.66 16.92
C GLU A 146 -17.44 -10.10 17.12
N GLN A 147 -18.58 -10.49 16.55
CA GLN A 147 -19.05 -11.87 16.50
C GLN A 147 -18.33 -12.73 15.46
N GLY A 148 -17.53 -12.11 14.59
CA GLY A 148 -16.74 -12.83 13.57
C GLY A 148 -17.52 -13.23 12.32
N ALA A 149 -18.78 -12.77 12.19
CA ALA A 149 -19.65 -13.02 11.04
C ALA A 149 -19.20 -12.27 9.79
N VAL A 150 -18.66 -11.07 9.96
CA VAL A 150 -18.20 -10.20 8.87
C VAL A 150 -16.72 -9.84 9.06
N SER A 151 -15.96 -9.80 7.96
CA SER A 151 -14.57 -9.37 8.01
C SER A 151 -14.44 -7.86 8.24
N VAL A 152 -13.44 -7.45 9.03
CA VAL A 152 -13.12 -6.02 9.26
C VAL A 152 -12.91 -5.25 7.96
N SER A 153 -12.39 -5.92 6.92
CA SER A 153 -12.16 -5.34 5.61
C SER A 153 -13.46 -5.03 4.85
N ALA A 154 -14.48 -5.88 4.99
CA ALA A 154 -15.80 -5.64 4.40
C ALA A 154 -16.56 -4.57 5.19
N ALA A 155 -16.61 -4.70 6.51
CA ALA A 155 -17.27 -3.74 7.38
C ALA A 155 -16.70 -2.32 7.24
N ALA A 156 -15.38 -2.17 7.09
CA ALA A 156 -14.76 -0.86 6.88
C ALA A 156 -15.22 -0.18 5.58
N GLN A 157 -15.54 -0.94 4.51
CA GLN A 157 -16.12 -0.35 3.29
C GLN A 157 -17.55 0.15 3.54
N VAL A 158 -18.37 -0.65 4.21
CA VAL A 158 -19.76 -0.27 4.53
C VAL A 158 -19.77 0.91 5.50
N ALA A 159 -18.90 0.95 6.50
CA ALA A 159 -18.76 2.06 7.44
C ALA A 159 -18.39 3.41 6.77
N THR A 160 -17.94 3.42 5.52
CA THR A 160 -17.72 4.66 4.76
C THR A 160 -18.99 5.22 4.10
N GLN A 161 -20.12 4.50 4.16
CA GLN A 161 -21.39 4.94 3.60
C GLN A 161 -22.18 5.77 4.61
N PRO A 162 -23.18 6.56 4.17
CA PRO A 162 -24.11 7.24 5.06
C PRO A 162 -24.79 6.26 6.04
N ILE A 163 -25.12 6.73 7.23
CA ILE A 163 -25.69 5.89 8.31
C ILE A 163 -26.95 5.16 7.86
N GLU A 164 -27.82 5.80 7.09
CA GLU A 164 -29.07 5.19 6.60
C GLU A 164 -28.78 4.02 5.65
N GLU A 165 -27.80 4.17 4.75
CA GLU A 165 -27.38 3.11 3.85
C GLU A 165 -26.73 1.94 4.62
N GLN A 166 -25.94 2.24 5.66
CA GLN A 166 -25.40 1.20 6.54
C GLN A 166 -26.52 0.38 7.19
N ARG A 167 -27.57 1.06 7.72
CA ARG A 167 -28.74 0.40 8.33
C ARG A 167 -29.46 -0.52 7.36
N GLU A 168 -29.69 -0.05 6.14
CA GLU A 168 -30.34 -0.86 5.10
C GLU A 168 -29.52 -2.11 4.74
N ILE A 169 -28.20 -1.96 4.60
CA ILE A 169 -27.29 -3.07 4.28
C ILE A 169 -27.29 -4.08 5.42
N VAL A 170 -27.10 -3.63 6.66
CA VAL A 170 -26.98 -4.50 7.83
C VAL A 170 -28.31 -5.22 8.12
N ALA A 171 -29.47 -4.55 7.94
CA ALA A 171 -30.79 -5.17 8.12
C ALA A 171 -31.04 -6.36 7.18
N ARG A 172 -30.34 -6.46 6.05
CA ARG A 172 -30.45 -7.57 5.10
C ARG A 172 -29.55 -8.77 5.46
N GLY A 173 -28.68 -8.62 6.47
CA GLY A 173 -27.82 -9.67 7.01
C GLY A 173 -26.38 -9.68 6.50
N ASP A 174 -25.56 -10.53 7.11
CA ASP A 174 -24.09 -10.55 6.92
C ASP A 174 -23.65 -10.80 5.47
N ARG A 175 -24.39 -11.62 4.72
CA ARG A 175 -24.11 -11.87 3.30
C ARG A 175 -24.23 -10.60 2.46
N GLU A 176 -25.23 -9.78 2.76
CA GLU A 176 -25.45 -8.50 2.05
C GLU A 176 -24.36 -7.49 2.39
N ILE A 177 -23.83 -7.50 3.61
CA ILE A 177 -22.66 -6.68 3.99
C ILE A 177 -21.46 -7.01 3.10
N LEU A 178 -21.20 -8.30 2.85
CA LEU A 178 -20.09 -8.72 1.99
C LEU A 178 -20.31 -8.30 0.52
N GLN A 179 -21.53 -8.45 0.00
CA GLN A 179 -21.88 -8.03 -1.37
C GLN A 179 -21.81 -6.52 -1.52
N ALA A 180 -22.35 -5.76 -0.59
CA ALA A 180 -22.28 -4.31 -0.58
C ALA A 180 -20.83 -3.81 -0.53
N ALA A 181 -19.98 -4.44 0.30
CA ALA A 181 -18.56 -4.11 0.36
C ALA A 181 -17.84 -4.36 -0.98
N GLN A 182 -18.19 -5.41 -1.71
CA GLN A 182 -17.66 -5.66 -3.06
C GLN A 182 -18.13 -4.58 -4.05
N ALA A 183 -19.43 -4.26 -4.04
CA ALA A 183 -19.99 -3.21 -4.90
C ALA A 183 -19.37 -1.83 -4.63
N ILE A 184 -19.17 -1.46 -3.36
CA ILE A 184 -18.53 -0.21 -2.97
C ILE A 184 -17.08 -0.16 -3.47
N ARG A 185 -16.33 -1.28 -3.37
CA ARG A 185 -14.96 -1.35 -3.89
C ARG A 185 -14.92 -1.20 -5.41
N ALA A 186 -15.82 -1.89 -6.12
CA ALA A 186 -15.94 -1.79 -7.58
C ALA A 186 -16.23 -0.35 -8.00
N ARG A 187 -17.24 0.30 -7.39
CA ARG A 187 -17.58 1.71 -7.66
C ARG A 187 -16.41 2.67 -7.39
N LYS A 188 -15.68 2.47 -6.28
CA LYS A 188 -14.48 3.28 -5.98
C LYS A 188 -13.37 3.06 -7.01
N ALA A 189 -13.22 1.83 -7.53
CA ALA A 189 -12.27 1.53 -8.59
C ALA A 189 -12.66 2.19 -9.92
N GLU A 190 -13.95 2.16 -10.28
CA GLU A 190 -14.47 2.83 -11.48
C GLU A 190 -14.27 4.35 -11.43
N VAL A 191 -14.58 4.99 -10.29
CA VAL A 191 -14.37 6.44 -10.12
C VAL A 191 -12.88 6.78 -10.27
N ARG A 192 -12.00 6.06 -9.58
CA ARG A 192 -10.55 6.28 -9.70
C ARG A 192 -10.04 6.03 -11.12
N HIS A 193 -10.63 5.05 -11.83
CA HIS A 193 -10.29 4.81 -13.22
C HIS A 193 -10.71 5.99 -14.11
N ALA A 194 -11.93 6.50 -13.95
CA ALA A 194 -12.43 7.64 -14.71
C ALA A 194 -11.59 8.91 -14.48
N GLU A 195 -11.30 9.25 -13.21
CA GLU A 195 -10.42 10.37 -12.84
C GLU A 195 -9.01 10.23 -13.46
N ARG A 196 -8.53 9.00 -13.53
CA ARG A 196 -7.24 8.69 -14.14
C ARG A 196 -7.26 8.89 -15.65
N ILE A 197 -8.29 8.38 -16.33
CA ILE A 197 -8.45 8.58 -17.79
C ILE A 197 -8.56 10.07 -18.11
N GLU A 198 -9.32 10.84 -17.34
CA GLU A 198 -9.42 12.29 -17.53
C GLU A 198 -8.06 12.99 -17.41
N ARG A 199 -7.28 12.63 -16.39
CA ARG A 199 -5.91 13.13 -16.21
C ARG A 199 -5.01 12.77 -17.40
N LEU A 200 -5.09 11.51 -17.89
CA LEU A 200 -4.30 11.04 -19.02
C LEU A 200 -4.66 11.80 -20.30
N VAL A 201 -5.94 12.04 -20.57
CA VAL A 201 -6.41 12.84 -21.71
C VAL A 201 -5.87 14.27 -21.62
N HIS A 202 -5.92 14.87 -20.42
CA HIS A 202 -5.38 16.23 -20.20
C HIS A 202 -3.86 16.31 -20.49
N ILE A 203 -3.07 15.38 -19.95
CA ILE A 203 -1.62 15.28 -20.18
C ILE A 203 -1.32 15.07 -21.68
N SER A 204 -2.02 14.14 -22.34
CA SER A 204 -1.84 13.88 -23.76
C SER A 204 -2.17 15.08 -24.65
N GLY A 205 -3.14 15.90 -24.26
CA GLY A 205 -3.50 17.15 -24.96
C GLY A 205 -2.40 18.23 -24.91
N GLN A 206 -1.41 18.08 -24.01
CA GLN A 206 -0.28 18.99 -23.87
C GLN A 206 0.95 18.56 -24.69
N ASN A 207 0.86 17.52 -25.50
CA ASN A 207 1.94 17.04 -26.36
C ASN A 207 2.49 18.19 -27.22
N ARG A 208 3.80 18.42 -27.12
CA ARG A 208 4.52 19.42 -27.93
C ARG A 208 5.19 18.73 -29.10
N LEU A 209 5.34 19.50 -30.18
CA LEU A 209 6.19 19.08 -31.29
C LEU A 209 7.66 18.98 -30.82
N LEU A 210 8.38 18.00 -31.33
CA LEU A 210 9.82 17.89 -31.09
C LEU A 210 10.52 19.16 -31.65
N PRO A 211 11.61 19.66 -31.02
CA PRO A 211 12.39 20.76 -31.54
C PRO A 211 12.86 20.45 -32.96
N GLN A 212 12.55 21.29 -33.92
CA GLN A 212 12.94 21.09 -35.33
C GLN A 212 14.22 21.85 -35.72
N ASP A 213 14.58 22.88 -34.96
CA ASP A 213 15.68 23.79 -35.29
C ASP A 213 17.01 23.47 -34.60
N CYS A 214 17.02 22.46 -33.70
CA CYS A 214 18.20 22.04 -32.94
C CYS A 214 18.52 20.58 -33.17
N LYS A 215 19.82 20.27 -33.26
CA LYS A 215 20.32 18.90 -33.33
C LYS A 215 21.20 18.56 -32.13
N TYR A 216 21.05 17.35 -31.62
CA TYR A 216 21.70 16.92 -30.39
C TYR A 216 22.61 15.72 -30.63
N PRO A 217 23.89 15.79 -30.22
CA PRO A 217 24.78 14.63 -30.21
C PRO A 217 24.52 13.67 -29.06
N VAL A 218 23.80 14.10 -28.00
CA VAL A 218 23.43 13.24 -26.87
C VAL A 218 21.90 13.25 -26.69
N VAL A 219 21.30 12.11 -26.88
CA VAL A 219 19.87 11.87 -26.70
C VAL A 219 19.64 10.89 -25.55
N TYR A 220 18.80 11.27 -24.59
CA TYR A 220 18.38 10.43 -23.48
C TYR A 220 16.87 10.25 -23.53
N ALA A 221 16.39 9.02 -23.42
CA ALA A 221 14.98 8.72 -23.60
C ALA A 221 14.47 7.66 -22.61
N ASP A 222 13.32 7.93 -22.02
CA ASP A 222 12.55 6.98 -21.21
C ASP A 222 11.13 6.84 -21.79
N PRO A 223 10.95 6.08 -22.89
CA PRO A 223 9.65 5.96 -23.53
C PRO A 223 8.61 5.37 -22.56
N PRO A 224 7.36 5.86 -22.62
CA PRO A 224 6.26 5.35 -21.82
C PRO A 224 5.74 4.04 -22.42
N TRP A 225 6.50 2.96 -22.23
CA TRP A 225 6.19 1.62 -22.74
C TRP A 225 4.79 1.17 -22.35
N HIS A 226 4.06 0.59 -23.29
CA HIS A 226 2.77 -0.02 -23.04
C HIS A 226 2.95 -1.42 -22.43
N PHE A 227 2.35 -1.67 -21.28
CA PHE A 227 2.39 -2.97 -20.62
C PHE A 227 1.07 -3.71 -20.82
N ASP A 228 1.10 -4.85 -21.48
CA ASP A 228 -0.03 -5.77 -21.49
C ASP A 228 -0.24 -6.35 -20.09
N VAL A 229 -1.43 -6.17 -19.55
CA VAL A 229 -1.80 -6.70 -18.24
C VAL A 229 -2.51 -8.03 -18.44
N TYR A 230 -1.87 -9.12 -18.03
CA TYR A 230 -2.41 -10.48 -18.17
C TYR A 230 -3.69 -10.75 -17.37
N ASN A 231 -4.03 -9.91 -16.41
CA ASN A 231 -5.23 -10.03 -15.58
C ASN A 231 -5.83 -8.66 -15.26
N GLU A 232 -6.94 -8.34 -15.89
CA GLU A 232 -7.66 -7.07 -15.72
C GLU A 232 -8.11 -6.82 -14.25
N MET A 233 -8.38 -7.86 -13.47
CA MET A 233 -8.89 -7.73 -12.10
C MET A 233 -7.83 -7.44 -11.04
N SER A 234 -6.56 -7.83 -11.24
CA SER A 234 -5.51 -7.67 -10.21
C SER A 234 -4.25 -6.94 -10.67
N GLY A 235 -4.03 -6.86 -11.98
CA GLY A 235 -2.82 -6.27 -12.59
C GLY A 235 -2.95 -4.78 -12.91
N VAL A 236 -4.17 -4.31 -13.21
CA VAL A 236 -4.44 -2.95 -13.68
C VAL A 236 -4.00 -1.87 -12.68
N GLU A 237 -4.20 -2.06 -11.38
CA GLU A 237 -3.86 -1.04 -10.36
C GLU A 237 -2.35 -0.74 -10.25
N ARG A 238 -1.47 -1.64 -10.73
CA ARG A 238 0.00 -1.54 -10.61
C ARG A 238 0.72 -1.36 -11.94
N ALA A 239 -0.01 -1.32 -13.05
CA ALA A 239 0.58 -1.14 -14.37
C ALA A 239 0.99 0.32 -14.60
N ALA A 240 2.05 0.53 -15.37
CA ALA A 240 2.58 1.86 -15.72
C ALA A 240 1.53 2.73 -16.43
N GLY A 241 0.70 2.14 -17.31
CA GLY A 241 -0.40 2.83 -18.00
C GLY A 241 -1.45 3.45 -17.10
N ASN A 242 -1.39 3.19 -15.79
CA ASN A 242 -2.26 3.79 -14.78
C ASN A 242 -1.73 5.10 -14.19
N HIS A 243 -0.46 5.42 -14.44
CA HIS A 243 0.19 6.59 -13.86
C HIS A 243 0.48 7.68 -14.90
N TYR A 244 0.64 7.30 -16.16
CA TYR A 244 0.92 8.22 -17.28
C TYR A 244 0.45 7.58 -18.60
N PRO A 245 0.18 8.40 -19.66
CA PRO A 245 -0.16 7.89 -20.99
C PRO A 245 0.97 7.00 -21.50
N THR A 246 0.66 5.76 -21.86
CA THR A 246 1.56 4.88 -22.59
C THR A 246 1.40 5.11 -24.08
N LEU A 247 2.48 4.94 -24.85
CA LEU A 247 2.46 4.99 -26.31
C LEU A 247 2.56 3.57 -26.88
N ALA A 248 1.88 3.35 -28.01
CA ALA A 248 2.09 2.12 -28.77
C ALA A 248 3.51 2.10 -29.34
N LEU A 249 4.06 0.91 -29.57
CA LEU A 249 5.41 0.73 -30.11
C LEU A 249 5.58 1.48 -31.43
N ASP A 250 4.59 1.41 -32.31
CA ASP A 250 4.59 2.07 -33.61
C ASP A 250 4.65 3.60 -33.48
N ASP A 251 3.94 4.17 -32.49
CA ASP A 251 3.97 5.60 -32.22
C ASP A 251 5.35 6.05 -31.69
N ILE A 252 5.98 5.24 -30.84
CA ILE A 252 7.36 5.51 -30.36
C ILE A 252 8.34 5.45 -31.54
N CYS A 253 8.24 4.43 -32.38
CA CYS A 253 9.10 4.28 -33.55
C CYS A 253 8.90 5.42 -34.58
N ALA A 254 7.68 5.95 -34.71
CA ALA A 254 7.35 7.03 -35.64
C ALA A 254 7.87 8.41 -35.22
N LEU A 255 8.35 8.58 -34.00
CA LEU A 255 8.94 9.85 -33.57
C LEU A 255 10.18 10.20 -34.41
N PRO A 256 10.32 11.44 -34.94
CA PRO A 256 11.40 11.82 -35.83
C PRO A 256 12.71 12.11 -35.05
N VAL A 257 13.12 11.17 -34.20
CA VAL A 257 14.34 11.27 -33.39
C VAL A 257 15.59 11.25 -34.26
N ALA A 258 15.52 10.57 -35.41
CA ALA A 258 16.60 10.60 -36.42
C ALA A 258 16.90 12.00 -36.94
N ASP A 259 15.87 12.86 -37.07
CA ASP A 259 16.02 14.25 -37.53
C ASP A 259 16.52 15.17 -36.41
N LEU A 260 16.26 14.80 -35.16
CA LEU A 260 16.70 15.51 -33.97
C LEU A 260 18.17 15.23 -33.61
N ALA A 261 18.67 14.06 -33.95
CA ALA A 261 20.04 13.66 -33.67
C ALA A 261 21.04 14.23 -34.73
N THR A 262 22.26 14.54 -34.28
CA THR A 262 23.37 14.80 -35.21
C THR A 262 23.77 13.53 -35.96
N ASP A 263 24.53 13.67 -37.03
CA ASP A 263 25.02 12.53 -37.81
C ASP A 263 25.86 11.57 -36.92
N ASP A 264 26.67 12.15 -36.04
CA ASP A 264 27.41 11.43 -34.99
C ASP A 264 26.72 11.69 -33.66
N ALA A 265 26.06 10.69 -33.11
CA ALA A 265 25.26 10.82 -31.89
C ALA A 265 25.28 9.56 -31.03
N VAL A 266 25.01 9.74 -29.74
CA VAL A 266 24.75 8.67 -28.76
C VAL A 266 23.34 8.76 -28.21
N LEU A 267 22.66 7.63 -28.16
CA LEU A 267 21.35 7.47 -27.54
C LEU A 267 21.49 6.64 -26.26
N PHE A 268 20.93 7.15 -25.17
CA PHE A 268 20.73 6.44 -23.91
C PHE A 268 19.24 6.14 -23.77
N LEU A 269 18.83 4.89 -23.96
CA LEU A 269 17.44 4.46 -24.02
C LEU A 269 17.10 3.55 -22.82
N TRP A 270 16.19 4.00 -21.97
CA TRP A 270 15.66 3.15 -20.90
C TRP A 270 14.72 2.08 -21.43
N THR A 271 14.91 0.89 -20.91
CA THR A 271 14.00 -0.24 -21.15
C THR A 271 13.88 -1.12 -19.90
N THR A 272 12.82 -1.90 -19.85
CA THR A 272 12.62 -2.95 -18.86
C THR A 272 12.93 -4.32 -19.48
N ALA A 273 13.09 -5.35 -18.64
CA ALA A 273 13.32 -6.71 -19.14
C ALA A 273 12.19 -7.21 -20.07
N SER A 274 10.95 -6.75 -19.85
CA SER A 274 9.78 -7.12 -20.68
C SER A 274 9.75 -6.44 -22.04
N HIS A 275 10.37 -5.26 -22.19
CA HIS A 275 10.39 -4.48 -23.43
C HIS A 275 11.76 -4.48 -24.12
N LEU A 276 12.64 -5.37 -23.71
CA LEU A 276 13.98 -5.44 -24.30
C LEU A 276 13.93 -5.78 -25.80
N GLN A 277 12.99 -6.63 -26.22
CA GLN A 277 12.81 -6.98 -27.64
C GLN A 277 12.27 -5.80 -28.45
N GLU A 278 11.26 -5.11 -27.94
CA GLU A 278 10.65 -3.93 -28.58
C GLU A 278 11.65 -2.77 -28.70
N SER A 279 12.58 -2.65 -27.76
CA SER A 279 13.63 -1.62 -27.79
C SER A 279 14.50 -1.68 -29.05
N TRP A 280 14.71 -2.85 -29.63
CA TRP A 280 15.46 -3.01 -30.87
C TRP A 280 14.77 -2.34 -32.05
N SER A 281 13.43 -2.42 -32.13
CA SER A 281 12.65 -1.76 -33.16
C SER A 281 12.77 -0.24 -33.06
N VAL A 282 12.73 0.30 -31.84
CA VAL A 282 12.89 1.73 -31.60
C VAL A 282 14.31 2.21 -31.96
N ILE A 283 15.34 1.47 -31.54
CA ILE A 283 16.74 1.79 -31.85
C ILE A 283 16.94 1.87 -33.37
N GLN A 284 16.42 0.88 -34.12
CA GLN A 284 16.51 0.84 -35.58
C GLN A 284 15.74 1.97 -36.25
N ALA A 285 14.48 2.21 -35.81
CA ALA A 285 13.63 3.27 -36.35
C ALA A 285 14.24 4.66 -36.17
N TRP A 286 14.94 4.89 -35.05
CA TRP A 286 15.60 6.15 -34.74
C TRP A 286 17.01 6.26 -35.38
N GLY A 287 17.45 5.22 -36.12
CA GLY A 287 18.72 5.23 -36.86
C GLY A 287 19.98 5.02 -36.02
N PHE A 288 19.85 4.34 -34.89
CA PHE A 288 20.96 4.01 -34.00
C PHE A 288 21.31 2.53 -34.03
N GLN A 289 22.51 2.20 -33.48
CA GLN A 289 23.01 0.84 -33.29
C GLN A 289 23.43 0.64 -31.84
N TYR A 290 22.99 -0.47 -31.24
CA TYR A 290 23.37 -0.84 -29.88
C TYR A 290 24.87 -1.09 -29.76
N VAL A 291 25.48 -0.59 -28.67
CA VAL A 291 26.92 -0.80 -28.39
C VAL A 291 27.18 -1.29 -26.97
N SER A 292 26.37 -0.91 -25.97
CA SER A 292 26.58 -1.31 -24.58
C SER A 292 25.33 -1.03 -23.75
N ASN A 293 25.36 -1.38 -22.46
CA ASN A 293 24.29 -1.01 -21.54
C ASN A 293 24.80 -0.74 -20.12
N ILE A 294 23.93 -0.11 -19.32
CA ILE A 294 24.10 0.08 -17.89
C ILE A 294 22.86 -0.51 -17.22
N VAL A 295 23.05 -1.22 -16.11
CA VAL A 295 21.96 -1.80 -15.31
C VAL A 295 21.72 -0.94 -14.09
N TRP A 296 20.50 -0.50 -13.87
CA TRP A 296 20.07 0.07 -12.61
C TRP A 296 19.51 -1.00 -11.70
N LEU A 297 20.24 -1.34 -10.64
CA LEU A 297 19.83 -2.25 -9.58
C LEU A 297 19.04 -1.49 -8.52
N LYS A 298 17.79 -1.91 -8.30
CA LYS A 298 16.85 -1.29 -7.35
C LYS A 298 16.90 -1.97 -5.99
N ASP A 299 16.49 -1.26 -4.94
CA ASP A 299 16.41 -1.74 -3.56
C ASP A 299 15.26 -2.74 -3.33
N LYS A 300 14.21 -2.72 -4.16
CA LYS A 300 13.01 -3.54 -3.99
C LYS A 300 12.70 -4.39 -5.21
N LEU A 301 12.23 -5.61 -4.95
CA LEU A 301 11.70 -6.49 -5.98
C LEU A 301 10.46 -5.89 -6.64
N GLY A 302 10.43 -5.87 -7.94
CA GLY A 302 9.29 -5.48 -8.76
C GLY A 302 8.33 -6.64 -9.05
N LEU A 303 7.49 -6.44 -10.05
CA LEU A 303 6.59 -7.45 -10.60
C LEU A 303 7.32 -8.29 -11.66
N GLY A 304 6.82 -9.48 -11.93
CA GLY A 304 7.30 -10.36 -12.99
C GLY A 304 6.77 -11.78 -12.81
N TYR A 305 6.47 -12.46 -13.91
CA TYR A 305 5.88 -13.79 -13.90
C TYR A 305 6.91 -14.92 -13.79
N TRP A 306 8.05 -14.79 -14.48
CA TRP A 306 9.14 -15.76 -14.44
C TRP A 306 10.14 -15.45 -13.32
N VAL A 307 10.48 -14.16 -13.20
CA VAL A 307 11.36 -13.64 -12.15
C VAL A 307 10.84 -12.31 -11.62
N ARG A 308 11.12 -12.01 -10.36
CA ARG A 308 10.82 -10.71 -9.77
C ARG A 308 11.88 -9.71 -10.23
N ASN A 309 11.47 -8.80 -11.14
CA ASN A 309 12.40 -7.82 -11.71
C ASN A 309 12.89 -6.83 -10.65
N GLN A 310 14.21 -6.75 -10.48
CA GLN A 310 14.88 -5.85 -9.55
C GLN A 310 15.76 -4.83 -10.27
N HIS A 311 15.73 -4.81 -11.60
CA HIS A 311 16.56 -3.91 -12.38
C HIS A 311 15.81 -3.34 -13.59
N GLU A 312 16.34 -2.23 -14.10
CA GLU A 312 16.06 -1.70 -15.44
C GLU A 312 17.36 -1.50 -16.19
N VAL A 313 17.27 -1.42 -17.51
CA VAL A 313 18.43 -1.34 -18.39
C VAL A 313 18.42 -0.02 -19.15
N LEU A 314 19.55 0.70 -19.12
CA LEU A 314 19.84 1.85 -19.94
C LEU A 314 20.71 1.40 -21.11
N LEU A 315 20.11 1.25 -22.29
CA LEU A 315 20.80 0.86 -23.51
C LEU A 315 21.62 2.03 -24.03
N ILE A 316 22.89 1.79 -24.40
CA ILE A 316 23.76 2.76 -25.03
C ILE A 316 23.85 2.41 -26.51
N CYS A 317 23.44 3.35 -27.36
CA CYS A 317 23.40 3.14 -28.79
C CYS A 317 24.11 4.30 -29.49
N ARG A 318 24.81 4.02 -30.58
CA ARG A 318 25.51 5.06 -31.38
C ARG A 318 24.91 5.22 -32.76
N ARG A 319 25.12 6.39 -33.33
CA ARG A 319 24.89 6.70 -34.73
C ARG A 319 26.18 7.31 -35.28
N GLY A 320 26.53 7.01 -36.52
CA GLY A 320 27.73 7.52 -37.16
C GLY A 320 29.04 7.13 -36.45
N ASP A 321 29.98 8.03 -36.43
CA ASP A 321 31.30 7.86 -35.81
C ASP A 321 31.38 8.52 -34.41
N MET A 322 30.28 8.51 -33.66
CA MET A 322 30.26 9.05 -32.30
C MET A 322 31.40 8.51 -31.46
N PRO A 323 32.31 9.37 -30.94
CA PRO A 323 33.46 8.93 -30.17
C PRO A 323 33.08 8.31 -28.86
N THR A 324 33.80 7.28 -28.43
CA THR A 324 33.63 6.70 -27.08
C THR A 324 34.10 7.68 -26.01
N PRO A 325 33.52 7.69 -24.80
CA PRO A 325 33.98 8.51 -23.71
C PRO A 325 35.47 8.30 -23.41
N LEU A 326 36.16 9.36 -22.98
CA LEU A 326 37.52 9.24 -22.49
C LEU A 326 37.63 8.17 -21.40
N PRO A 327 38.76 7.44 -21.30
CA PRO A 327 38.92 6.39 -20.29
C PRO A 327 38.63 6.84 -18.85
N THR A 328 38.98 8.08 -18.51
CA THR A 328 38.69 8.70 -17.20
C THR A 328 37.21 8.96 -16.94
N ASN A 329 36.42 9.08 -17.99
CA ASN A 329 34.99 9.41 -17.93
C ASN A 329 34.09 8.17 -18.12
N ARG A 330 34.66 6.99 -18.30
CA ARG A 330 33.91 5.75 -18.45
C ARG A 330 33.34 5.31 -17.11
N PRO A 331 32.02 5.18 -16.97
CA PRO A 331 31.40 4.75 -15.73
C PRO A 331 31.45 3.22 -15.56
N SER A 332 31.05 2.76 -14.36
CA SER A 332 30.63 1.38 -14.15
C SER A 332 29.36 1.09 -14.95
N SER A 333 29.19 -0.17 -15.37
CA SER A 333 27.96 -0.65 -16.02
C SER A 333 26.80 -0.92 -15.05
N VAL A 334 26.94 -0.56 -13.76
CA VAL A 334 25.91 -0.77 -12.74
C VAL A 334 25.71 0.52 -11.95
N ILE A 335 24.44 0.93 -11.85
CA ILE A 335 23.95 1.95 -10.93
C ILE A 335 23.23 1.22 -9.79
N ILE A 336 23.59 1.48 -8.55
CA ILE A 336 22.90 0.97 -7.36
C ILE A 336 22.24 2.16 -6.69
N SER A 337 20.92 2.27 -6.84
CA SER A 337 20.14 3.39 -6.30
C SER A 337 18.72 2.94 -5.97
N PRO A 338 18.13 3.41 -4.87
CA PRO A 338 16.78 3.04 -4.48
C PRO A 338 15.76 3.49 -5.53
N ARG A 339 14.65 2.79 -5.58
CA ARG A 339 13.50 3.13 -6.42
C ARG A 339 12.88 4.43 -5.92
N ARG A 340 12.59 5.36 -6.84
CA ARG A 340 11.92 6.62 -6.58
C ARG A 340 10.41 6.55 -6.89
N GLU A 341 9.69 7.62 -6.56
CA GLU A 341 8.27 7.76 -6.86
C GLU A 341 8.00 7.82 -8.38
N HIS A 342 6.87 7.29 -8.80
CA HIS A 342 6.33 7.42 -10.16
C HIS A 342 7.27 7.06 -11.31
N SER A 343 8.00 5.95 -11.24
CA SER A 343 8.94 5.51 -12.30
C SER A 343 10.10 6.48 -12.61
N ARG A 344 10.37 7.47 -11.77
CA ARG A 344 11.49 8.41 -11.92
C ARG A 344 12.81 7.66 -11.94
N LYS A 345 13.62 7.93 -12.96
CA LYS A 345 14.97 7.36 -13.09
C LYS A 345 15.94 7.94 -12.07
N PRO A 346 17.01 7.23 -11.72
CA PRO A 346 17.99 7.69 -10.74
C PRO A 346 18.77 8.89 -11.29
N ASP A 347 19.08 9.88 -10.43
CA ASP A 347 19.85 11.06 -10.83
C ASP A 347 21.28 10.70 -11.24
N GLU A 348 21.80 9.60 -10.73
CA GLU A 348 23.09 9.01 -11.11
C GLU A 348 23.18 8.70 -12.61
N ALA A 349 22.05 8.44 -13.29
CA ALA A 349 22.04 8.24 -14.73
C ALA A 349 22.37 9.51 -15.48
N TYR A 350 21.83 10.64 -15.06
CA TYR A 350 22.14 11.95 -15.65
C TYR A 350 23.60 12.33 -15.39
N GLU A 351 24.07 12.23 -14.14
CA GLU A 351 25.45 12.53 -13.74
C GLU A 351 26.47 11.69 -14.54
N LEU A 352 26.11 10.45 -14.82
CA LEU A 352 26.91 9.53 -15.59
C LEU A 352 27.01 9.98 -17.06
N ILE A 353 25.89 10.36 -17.68
CA ILE A 353 25.85 10.89 -19.05
C ILE A 353 26.62 12.22 -19.15
N GLU A 354 26.41 13.11 -18.19
CA GLU A 354 27.13 14.39 -18.08
C GLU A 354 28.63 14.18 -17.96
N ARG A 355 29.08 13.19 -17.19
CA ARG A 355 30.49 12.82 -17.08
C ARG A 355 31.05 12.21 -18.38
N MET A 356 30.25 11.37 -19.06
CA MET A 356 30.67 10.73 -20.31
C MET A 356 30.92 11.78 -21.42
N TYR A 357 30.06 12.79 -21.50
CA TYR A 357 30.06 13.80 -22.55
C TYR A 357 29.80 15.20 -21.99
N PRO A 358 30.73 15.78 -21.21
CA PRO A 358 30.50 17.02 -20.46
C PRO A 358 30.17 18.23 -21.31
N GLU A 359 30.81 18.37 -22.49
CA GLU A 359 30.73 19.53 -23.34
C GLU A 359 29.63 19.47 -24.41
N LEU A 360 28.97 18.31 -24.57
CA LEU A 360 28.01 18.14 -25.65
C LEU A 360 26.60 18.59 -25.28
N PRO A 361 25.88 19.26 -26.17
CA PRO A 361 24.46 19.53 -26.04
C PRO A 361 23.68 18.24 -25.91
N ARG A 362 22.67 18.23 -25.04
CA ARG A 362 21.90 17.05 -24.72
C ARG A 362 20.41 17.33 -24.57
N ILE A 363 19.60 16.38 -24.99
CA ILE A 363 18.15 16.43 -24.83
C ILE A 363 17.63 15.20 -24.14
N GLU A 364 16.65 15.41 -23.25
CA GLU A 364 15.83 14.35 -22.68
C GLU A 364 14.48 14.28 -23.40
N LEU A 365 14.18 13.11 -23.96
CA LEU A 365 12.89 12.79 -24.55
C LEU A 365 12.00 12.11 -23.51
N PHE A 366 10.71 12.45 -23.52
CA PHE A 366 9.72 12.02 -22.51
C PHE A 366 10.07 12.55 -21.11
N ALA A 367 10.71 13.70 -21.04
CA ALA A 367 11.10 14.36 -19.82
C ALA A 367 9.88 14.68 -18.95
N ARG A 368 10.04 14.54 -17.65
CA ARG A 368 9.01 14.90 -16.65
C ARG A 368 9.34 16.19 -15.91
N GLN A 369 10.60 16.58 -15.93
CA GLN A 369 11.11 17.78 -15.25
C GLN A 369 12.18 18.42 -16.12
N ALA A 370 12.29 19.75 -16.06
CA ALA A 370 13.43 20.45 -16.61
C ALA A 370 14.67 20.21 -15.75
N ARG A 371 15.83 19.98 -16.38
CA ARG A 371 17.13 19.86 -15.73
C ARG A 371 18.11 20.88 -16.32
N SER A 372 18.85 21.57 -15.47
CA SER A 372 19.87 22.52 -15.90
C SER A 372 20.91 21.83 -16.80
N GLY A 373 21.21 22.45 -17.97
CA GLY A 373 22.14 21.89 -18.94
C GLY A 373 21.56 20.79 -19.85
N TRP A 374 20.25 20.59 -19.81
CA TRP A 374 19.50 19.68 -20.66
C TRP A 374 18.33 20.40 -21.32
N ASP A 375 18.17 20.19 -22.59
CA ASP A 375 16.90 20.48 -23.24
C ASP A 375 15.93 19.32 -22.96
N ALA A 376 14.64 19.62 -22.88
CA ALA A 376 13.65 18.67 -22.48
C ALA A 376 12.44 18.68 -23.42
N TRP A 377 12.00 17.48 -23.82
CA TRP A 377 10.75 17.27 -24.52
C TRP A 377 9.94 16.21 -23.82
N GLY A 378 8.72 16.53 -23.42
CA GLY A 378 7.82 15.61 -22.72
C GLY A 378 6.53 16.31 -22.29
N ASN A 379 5.53 15.51 -21.95
CA ASN A 379 4.18 15.99 -21.63
C ASN A 379 4.06 16.60 -20.22
N GLU A 380 5.00 16.30 -19.33
CA GLU A 380 4.99 16.74 -17.93
C GLU A 380 5.97 17.89 -17.65
N VAL A 381 6.71 18.35 -18.66
CA VAL A 381 7.66 19.45 -18.49
C VAL A 381 6.91 20.77 -18.42
N GLU A 382 6.85 21.39 -17.24
CA GLU A 382 6.39 22.77 -17.09
C GLU A 382 7.35 23.71 -17.83
N THR A 383 6.81 24.55 -18.72
CA THR A 383 7.60 25.63 -19.31
C THR A 383 7.98 26.60 -18.21
N ALA A 384 9.28 26.78 -17.98
CA ALA A 384 9.74 28.00 -17.39
C ALA A 384 9.25 29.15 -18.31
N ALA A 385 8.31 29.95 -17.75
CA ALA A 385 7.77 31.13 -18.41
C ALA A 385 8.84 32.22 -18.55
#